data_c943987b3689a0658387e55189cba493
#
_entry.id   c943987b3689a0658387e55189cba493
#
_cell.length_a   1.000
_cell.length_b   1.000
_cell.length_c   1.000
_cell.angle_alpha   90.00
_cell.angle_beta   90.00
_cell.angle_gamma   90.00
#
_symmetry.space_group_name_H-M   'P 1'
#
loop_
_entity.id
_entity.type
_entity.pdbx_description
1 polymer ?
#
loop_
_entity_poly.entity_id
_entity_poly.type
_entity_poly.pdbx_seq_one_letter_code
_entity_poly.pdbx_strand_id
1 'polypeptide(L)'
;RIGVIQGGSQVICDGNGTNDPGYGSGGLYVYAGADLTIESGANVSVCQNKGLAAIVNSCKLHIQNGANVSVDNNAKLGIYNSYDSYLTIESGANVTANHNGAHGIYNQVMGDLKQGAFLIESGANVTANYNTVSGIVNCNLFTVEKGANLQVEYNSNCGIQNDEHATLNLLAGSVRYNHAGSVGGGLVNSGTAILSDDVELYNNHARLSGDDIYNADGATITFGDTGKGWALDGEPDCYDFITGWYDDYETTRWNAHGDEADLHMVLVAPVNSYTGPLSLK
;
A
#
# COMPACT_ATOMS: atom_id res chain seq x y z
N ARG A 1 -17.12 3.49 22.71
CA ARG A 1 -16.22 2.94 23.75
C ARG A 1 -14.78 3.26 23.34
N ILE A 2 -13.94 3.63 24.29
CA ILE A 2 -12.53 3.91 24.05
C ILE A 2 -11.75 2.73 24.64
N GLY A 3 -10.94 2.09 23.81
CA GLY A 3 -9.96 1.08 24.20
C GLY A 3 -8.55 1.66 24.10
N VAL A 4 -7.67 1.26 25.00
CA VAL A 4 -6.28 1.70 25.03
C VAL A 4 -5.37 0.50 25.26
N ILE A 5 -4.38 0.31 24.40
CA ILE A 5 -3.22 -0.53 24.68
C ILE A 5 -2.12 0.41 25.17
N GLN A 6 -1.87 0.37 26.46
CA GLN A 6 -0.98 1.33 27.13
C GLN A 6 0.46 1.22 26.67
N GLY A 7 1.14 2.35 26.70
CA GLY A 7 2.56 2.44 26.41
C GLY A 7 3.41 1.48 27.27
N GLY A 8 4.39 0.86 26.65
CA GLY A 8 5.23 -0.16 27.28
C GLY A 8 4.60 -1.55 27.44
N SER A 9 3.31 -1.71 27.09
CA SER A 9 2.65 -3.01 27.10
C SER A 9 3.17 -3.90 25.98
N GLN A 10 3.18 -5.20 26.24
CA GLN A 10 3.33 -6.23 25.21
C GLN A 10 2.00 -6.98 25.07
N VAL A 11 1.39 -6.93 23.89
CA VAL A 11 0.13 -7.63 23.58
C VAL A 11 0.40 -8.64 22.48
N ILE A 12 0.05 -9.89 22.72
CA ILE A 12 0.21 -10.99 21.76
C ILE A 12 -1.15 -11.60 21.49
N CYS A 13 -1.60 -11.51 20.25
CA CYS A 13 -2.86 -12.07 19.74
C CYS A 13 -2.57 -13.05 18.60
N ASP A 14 -1.62 -13.93 18.78
CA ASP A 14 -1.10 -14.81 17.75
C ASP A 14 -1.84 -16.17 17.69
N GLY A 15 -1.86 -16.78 16.51
CA GLY A 15 -2.34 -18.15 16.32
C GLY A 15 -3.85 -18.34 16.46
N ASN A 16 -4.62 -17.25 16.50
CA ASN A 16 -6.05 -17.32 16.74
C ASN A 16 -6.86 -17.67 15.49
N GLY A 17 -8.09 -18.10 15.72
CA GLY A 17 -9.08 -18.37 14.69
C GLY A 17 -9.05 -19.80 14.16
N THR A 18 -10.06 -20.09 13.36
CA THR A 18 -10.23 -21.35 12.65
C THR A 18 -10.16 -21.13 11.15
N ASN A 19 -9.93 -22.16 10.38
CA ASN A 19 -9.99 -22.10 8.90
C ASN A 19 -11.42 -21.91 8.36
N ASP A 20 -12.41 -21.76 9.25
CA ASP A 20 -13.79 -21.51 8.86
C ASP A 20 -13.91 -20.11 8.24
N PRO A 21 -14.48 -19.95 7.04
CA PRO A 21 -14.67 -18.65 6.39
C PRO A 21 -15.71 -17.75 7.07
N GLY A 22 -16.28 -18.15 8.18
CA GLY A 22 -17.24 -17.36 8.96
C GLY A 22 -16.64 -16.08 9.54
N TYR A 23 -17.45 -15.06 9.59
CA TYR A 23 -17.12 -13.76 10.14
C TYR A 23 -16.55 -13.84 11.55
N GLY A 24 -15.38 -13.29 11.79
CA GLY A 24 -14.99 -12.88 13.13
C GLY A 24 -13.83 -13.58 13.79
N SER A 25 -12.99 -14.32 13.09
CA SER A 25 -11.81 -14.91 13.70
C SER A 25 -10.53 -14.16 13.30
N GLY A 26 -10.35 -12.97 13.81
CA GLY A 26 -9.10 -12.25 13.78
C GLY A 26 -8.39 -12.31 15.13
N GLY A 27 -7.15 -11.85 15.17
CA GLY A 27 -6.43 -11.70 16.42
C GLY A 27 -6.94 -10.52 17.25
N LEU A 28 -7.17 -9.39 16.59
CA LEU A 28 -7.63 -8.15 17.21
C LEU A 28 -8.81 -7.56 16.44
N TYR A 29 -9.89 -7.24 17.14
CA TYR A 29 -11.08 -6.66 16.54
C TYR A 29 -11.46 -5.34 17.19
N VAL A 30 -11.41 -4.23 16.43
CA VAL A 30 -11.95 -2.94 16.83
C VAL A 30 -13.40 -2.86 16.35
N TYR A 31 -14.35 -3.02 17.25
CA TYR A 31 -15.76 -3.15 16.90
C TYR A 31 -16.39 -1.79 16.54
N ALA A 32 -17.48 -1.82 15.77
CA ALA A 32 -18.24 -0.62 15.40
C ALA A 32 -18.63 0.21 16.64
N GLY A 33 -18.32 1.50 16.62
CA GLY A 33 -18.52 2.41 17.76
C GLY A 33 -17.45 2.31 18.86
N ALA A 34 -16.33 1.61 18.60
CA ALA A 34 -15.17 1.58 19.49
C ALA A 34 -13.97 2.27 18.84
N ASP A 35 -13.29 3.12 19.59
CA ASP A 35 -12.03 3.70 19.21
C ASP A 35 -10.92 2.97 19.98
N LEU A 36 -9.90 2.47 19.28
CA LEU A 36 -8.71 1.84 19.87
C LEU A 36 -7.48 2.68 19.62
N THR A 37 -6.78 3.01 20.68
CA THR A 37 -5.46 3.64 20.63
C THR A 37 -4.40 2.64 21.09
N ILE A 38 -3.37 2.45 20.27
CA ILE A 38 -2.13 1.76 20.64
C ILE A 38 -1.12 2.84 20.98
N GLU A 39 -0.83 3.01 22.27
CA GLU A 39 -0.01 4.10 22.77
C GLU A 39 1.48 3.93 22.47
N SER A 40 2.17 5.04 22.56
CA SER A 40 3.64 5.12 22.39
C SER A 40 4.39 4.08 23.21
N GLY A 41 5.29 3.34 22.55
CA GLY A 41 6.08 2.27 23.19
C GLY A 41 5.35 0.96 23.42
N ALA A 42 4.07 0.84 23.05
CA ALA A 42 3.39 -0.45 23.06
C ALA A 42 3.91 -1.35 21.93
N ASN A 43 3.99 -2.66 22.20
CA ASN A 43 4.35 -3.68 21.22
C ASN A 43 3.18 -4.65 21.07
N VAL A 44 2.63 -4.72 19.86
CA VAL A 44 1.46 -5.54 19.55
C VAL A 44 1.82 -6.53 18.45
N SER A 45 1.66 -7.82 18.74
CA SER A 45 1.81 -8.91 17.78
C SER A 45 0.45 -9.53 17.49
N VAL A 46 0.08 -9.59 16.22
CA VAL A 46 -1.17 -10.21 15.75
C VAL A 46 -0.82 -11.11 14.55
N CYS A 47 -0.03 -12.13 14.81
CA CYS A 47 0.60 -12.97 13.81
C CYS A 47 0.03 -14.40 13.77
N GLN A 48 0.23 -15.10 12.65
CA GLN A 48 -0.15 -16.50 12.47
C GLN A 48 -1.64 -16.82 12.70
N ASN A 49 -2.50 -15.81 12.57
CA ASN A 49 -3.94 -15.99 12.74
C ASN A 49 -4.56 -16.63 11.49
N LYS A 50 -5.62 -17.42 11.69
CA LYS A 50 -6.29 -18.21 10.64
C LYS A 50 -7.58 -17.58 10.11
N GLY A 51 -8.04 -16.52 10.75
CA GLY A 51 -9.29 -15.84 10.40
C GLY A 51 -9.21 -14.98 9.13
N LEU A 52 -10.25 -14.17 8.96
CA LEU A 52 -10.36 -13.26 7.81
C LEU A 52 -9.22 -12.24 7.76
N ALA A 53 -8.89 -11.66 8.89
CA ALA A 53 -7.79 -10.71 9.04
C ALA A 53 -7.17 -10.82 10.43
N ALA A 54 -5.89 -10.47 10.55
CA ALA A 54 -5.25 -10.39 11.86
C ALA A 54 -5.83 -9.25 12.69
N ILE A 55 -5.91 -8.07 12.12
CA ILE A 55 -6.61 -6.91 12.71
C ILE A 55 -7.82 -6.58 11.84
N VAL A 56 -9.00 -6.51 12.46
CA VAL A 56 -10.21 -5.96 11.85
C VAL A 56 -10.52 -4.64 12.53
N ASN A 57 -10.45 -3.54 11.81
CA ASN A 57 -10.86 -2.23 12.28
C ASN A 57 -12.24 -1.89 11.68
N SER A 58 -13.26 -1.77 12.53
CA SER A 58 -14.60 -1.37 12.11
C SER A 58 -15.02 -0.03 12.74
N CYS A 59 -14.07 0.79 13.18
CA CYS A 59 -14.33 2.16 13.64
C CYS A 59 -13.03 3.00 13.56
N LYS A 60 -12.32 3.18 14.66
CA LYS A 60 -11.08 3.94 14.67
C LYS A 60 -9.96 3.15 15.32
N LEU A 61 -8.87 3.00 14.59
CA LEU A 61 -7.61 2.45 15.08
C LEU A 61 -6.53 3.51 14.93
N HIS A 62 -5.95 3.88 16.05
CA HIS A 62 -4.92 4.89 16.13
C HIS A 62 -3.64 4.27 16.70
N ILE A 63 -2.58 4.26 15.91
CA ILE A 63 -1.27 3.72 16.26
C ILE A 63 -0.32 4.87 16.47
N GLN A 64 0.04 5.13 17.73
CA GLN A 64 0.78 6.31 18.12
C GLN A 64 2.28 6.19 17.90
N ASN A 65 2.93 7.35 17.89
CA ASN A 65 4.38 7.49 17.79
C ASN A 65 5.11 6.50 18.71
N GLY A 66 6.08 5.75 18.17
CA GLY A 66 6.86 4.77 18.92
C GLY A 66 6.15 3.46 19.25
N ALA A 67 4.90 3.28 18.85
CA ALA A 67 4.24 1.98 18.93
C ALA A 67 4.76 1.05 17.82
N ASN A 68 4.84 -0.24 18.13
CA ASN A 68 5.23 -1.28 17.17
C ASN A 68 4.09 -2.28 17.02
N VAL A 69 3.61 -2.46 15.80
CA VAL A 69 2.50 -3.37 15.48
C VAL A 69 2.94 -4.33 14.37
N SER A 70 2.96 -5.62 14.68
CA SER A 70 3.26 -6.67 13.71
C SER A 70 2.01 -7.48 13.40
N VAL A 71 1.68 -7.56 12.11
CA VAL A 71 0.54 -8.34 11.58
C VAL A 71 1.02 -9.25 10.45
N ASP A 72 1.98 -10.08 10.77
CA ASP A 72 2.72 -10.88 9.81
C ASP A 72 2.29 -12.36 9.82
N ASN A 73 2.52 -13.03 8.70
CA ASN A 73 2.32 -14.49 8.56
C ASN A 73 0.89 -14.95 8.87
N ASN A 74 -0.12 -14.14 8.60
CA ASN A 74 -1.51 -14.53 8.80
C ASN A 74 -2.05 -15.29 7.58
N ALA A 75 -3.02 -16.16 7.79
CA ALA A 75 -3.55 -17.01 6.73
C ALA A 75 -4.27 -16.25 5.61
N LYS A 76 -4.75 -15.03 5.89
CA LYS A 76 -5.44 -14.18 4.91
C LYS A 76 -4.93 -12.73 4.99
N LEU A 77 -5.77 -11.79 5.43
CA LEU A 77 -5.41 -10.37 5.48
C LEU A 77 -4.56 -10.05 6.73
N GLY A 78 -3.61 -9.14 6.60
CA GLY A 78 -2.96 -8.53 7.75
C GLY A 78 -3.91 -7.57 8.46
N ILE A 79 -4.13 -6.39 7.91
CA ILE A 79 -5.07 -5.39 8.44
C ILE A 79 -6.27 -5.26 7.48
N TYR A 80 -7.46 -5.36 8.01
CA TYR A 80 -8.71 -5.06 7.34
C TYR A 80 -9.33 -3.80 7.96
N ASN A 81 -9.14 -2.66 7.29
CA ASN A 81 -9.81 -1.41 7.64
C ASN A 81 -11.18 -1.42 6.95
N SER A 82 -12.17 -1.84 7.69
CA SER A 82 -13.51 -2.16 7.18
C SER A 82 -14.33 -0.88 7.10
N TYR A 83 -15.22 -0.77 6.13
CA TYR A 83 -16.20 0.29 5.93
C TYR A 83 -15.92 1.58 6.74
N ASP A 84 -16.42 2.67 6.51
CA ASP A 84 -16.36 3.96 7.26
C ASP A 84 -15.33 4.08 8.42
N SER A 85 -14.28 3.25 8.40
CA SER A 85 -13.30 3.17 9.48
C SER A 85 -12.10 4.05 9.23
N TYR A 86 -11.48 4.50 10.31
CA TYR A 86 -10.26 5.30 10.26
C TYR A 86 -9.09 4.50 10.81
N LEU A 87 -8.06 4.37 10.03
CA LEU A 87 -6.75 3.85 10.44
C LEU A 87 -5.74 4.96 10.33
N THR A 88 -5.15 5.36 11.45
CA THR A 88 -4.08 6.35 11.49
C THR A 88 -2.81 5.75 12.07
N ILE A 89 -1.72 5.87 11.34
CA ILE A 89 -0.38 5.48 11.77
C ILE A 89 0.44 6.75 11.91
N GLU A 90 0.71 7.14 13.16
CA GLU A 90 1.40 8.39 13.47
C GLU A 90 2.91 8.35 13.15
N SER A 91 3.46 9.53 13.02
CA SER A 91 4.91 9.74 12.92
C SER A 91 5.68 8.92 13.95
N GLY A 92 6.70 8.17 13.51
CA GLY A 92 7.52 7.31 14.39
C GLY A 92 6.89 5.99 14.82
N ALA A 93 5.66 5.69 14.46
CA ALA A 93 5.07 4.37 14.62
C ALA A 93 5.66 3.38 13.60
N ASN A 94 5.74 2.10 13.96
CA ASN A 94 6.23 1.03 13.10
C ASN A 94 5.13 -0.03 12.93
N VAL A 95 4.74 -0.29 11.69
CA VAL A 95 3.72 -1.28 11.36
C VAL A 95 4.25 -2.22 10.29
N THR A 96 4.17 -3.53 10.54
CA THR A 96 4.48 -4.55 9.54
C THR A 96 3.24 -5.37 9.20
N ALA A 97 2.99 -5.58 7.90
CA ALA A 97 1.90 -6.39 7.37
C ALA A 97 2.44 -7.30 6.26
N ASN A 98 3.36 -8.19 6.62
CA ASN A 98 4.15 -8.97 5.70
C ASN A 98 3.77 -10.45 5.72
N HIS A 99 4.07 -11.16 4.61
CA HIS A 99 3.89 -12.61 4.51
C HIS A 99 2.46 -13.09 4.81
N ASN A 100 1.45 -12.27 4.54
CA ASN A 100 0.07 -12.67 4.73
C ASN A 100 -0.44 -13.46 3.53
N GLY A 101 -1.33 -14.41 3.77
CA GLY A 101 -1.87 -15.31 2.74
C GLY A 101 -2.84 -14.67 1.75
N ALA A 102 -3.14 -13.37 1.92
CA ALA A 102 -3.87 -12.55 0.97
C ALA A 102 -3.20 -11.17 0.85
N HIS A 103 -3.88 -10.09 1.24
CA HIS A 103 -3.31 -8.74 1.20
C HIS A 103 -2.68 -8.35 2.53
N GLY A 104 -1.64 -7.51 2.49
CA GLY A 104 -1.08 -6.93 3.71
C GLY A 104 -2.09 -6.02 4.40
N ILE A 105 -2.58 -5.01 3.69
CA ILE A 105 -3.58 -4.07 4.20
C ILE A 105 -4.71 -3.93 3.19
N TYR A 106 -5.95 -4.02 3.67
CA TYR A 106 -7.15 -3.83 2.86
C TYR A 106 -7.98 -2.69 3.44
N ASN A 107 -8.06 -1.57 2.73
CA ASN A 107 -8.85 -0.38 3.10
C ASN A 107 -10.16 -0.37 2.31
N GLN A 108 -11.24 -0.81 2.92
CA GLN A 108 -12.52 -1.03 2.24
C GLN A 108 -13.48 0.15 2.41
N VAL A 109 -14.38 0.29 1.44
CA VAL A 109 -15.53 1.20 1.48
C VAL A 109 -16.85 0.40 1.42
N MET A 110 -17.94 0.96 1.90
CA MET A 110 -19.27 0.42 1.73
C MET A 110 -20.16 1.39 0.93
N GLY A 111 -20.46 0.99 -0.30
CA GLY A 111 -21.32 1.80 -1.19
C GLY A 111 -20.72 3.18 -1.48
N ASP A 112 -21.60 4.15 -1.71
CA ASP A 112 -21.20 5.52 -2.08
C ASP A 112 -20.80 6.41 -0.87
N LEU A 113 -20.86 5.87 0.34
CA LEU A 113 -20.53 6.59 1.57
C LEU A 113 -19.01 6.58 1.77
N LYS A 114 -18.32 7.58 1.22
CA LYS A 114 -16.89 7.81 1.43
C LYS A 114 -16.63 8.39 2.83
N GLN A 115 -16.92 7.65 3.87
CA GLN A 115 -16.54 7.96 5.24
C GLN A 115 -15.43 6.98 5.64
N GLY A 116 -14.44 7.44 6.33
CA GLY A 116 -13.28 6.65 6.68
C GLY A 116 -12.06 6.97 5.83
N ALA A 117 -10.90 6.66 6.38
CA ALA A 117 -9.62 6.88 5.73
C ALA A 117 -8.53 5.98 6.30
N PHE A 118 -7.52 5.73 5.49
CA PHE A 118 -6.25 5.20 5.92
C PHE A 118 -5.19 6.29 5.76
N LEU A 119 -4.53 6.66 6.84
CA LEU A 119 -3.50 7.68 6.88
C LEU A 119 -2.19 7.11 7.43
N ILE A 120 -1.12 7.34 6.70
CA ILE A 120 0.27 7.13 7.14
C ILE A 120 0.90 8.50 7.23
N GLU A 121 1.18 8.97 8.44
CA GLU A 121 1.77 10.29 8.67
C GLU A 121 3.25 10.33 8.34
N SER A 122 3.73 11.54 8.10
CA SER A 122 5.16 11.82 7.90
C SER A 122 6.01 11.23 9.04
N GLY A 123 7.08 10.48 8.69
CA GLY A 123 7.93 9.82 9.67
C GLY A 123 7.43 8.48 10.22
N ALA A 124 6.24 8.02 9.84
CA ALA A 124 5.78 6.66 10.13
C ALA A 124 6.51 5.63 9.26
N ASN A 125 6.70 4.42 9.77
CA ASN A 125 7.31 3.31 9.05
C ASN A 125 6.29 2.20 8.86
N VAL A 126 5.98 1.87 7.61
CA VAL A 126 5.00 0.84 7.27
C VAL A 126 5.58 -0.09 6.20
N THR A 127 5.47 -1.40 6.42
CA THR A 127 5.82 -2.39 5.39
C THR A 127 4.63 -3.29 5.07
N ALA A 128 4.42 -3.56 3.79
CA ALA A 128 3.40 -4.48 3.30
C ALA A 128 4.02 -5.38 2.21
N ASN A 129 4.93 -6.25 2.63
CA ASN A 129 5.82 -7.00 1.77
C ASN A 129 5.51 -8.50 1.77
N TYR A 130 5.89 -9.18 0.67
CA TYR A 130 5.81 -10.65 0.56
C TYR A 130 4.42 -11.23 0.77
N ASN A 131 3.36 -10.48 0.54
CA ASN A 131 2.01 -10.99 0.65
C ASN A 131 1.64 -11.83 -0.58
N THR A 132 0.82 -12.85 -0.39
CA THR A 132 0.48 -13.80 -1.46
C THR A 132 -0.41 -13.18 -2.55
N VAL A 133 -1.04 -12.04 -2.26
CA VAL A 133 -1.78 -11.25 -3.24
C VAL A 133 -1.14 -9.85 -3.32
N SER A 134 -1.84 -8.80 -2.99
CA SER A 134 -1.32 -7.44 -3.08
C SER A 134 -0.78 -6.94 -1.74
N GLY A 135 0.15 -6.01 -1.77
CA GLY A 135 0.59 -5.34 -0.55
C GLY A 135 -0.54 -4.54 0.08
N ILE A 136 -1.13 -3.63 -0.67
CA ILE A 136 -2.22 -2.77 -0.21
C ILE A 136 -3.35 -2.75 -1.24
N VAL A 137 -4.60 -2.88 -0.79
CA VAL A 137 -5.80 -2.62 -1.59
C VAL A 137 -6.54 -1.42 -0.99
N ASN A 138 -6.79 -0.43 -1.82
CA ASN A 138 -7.53 0.77 -1.44
C ASN A 138 -8.84 0.88 -2.22
N CYS A 139 -9.95 0.86 -1.51
CA CYS A 139 -11.29 1.11 -2.05
C CYS A 139 -11.90 2.42 -1.52
N ASN A 140 -11.14 3.21 -0.74
CA ASN A 140 -11.61 4.44 -0.10
C ASN A 140 -10.59 5.58 -0.26
N LEU A 141 -10.35 6.36 0.77
CA LEU A 141 -9.26 7.33 0.84
C LEU A 141 -8.04 6.69 1.52
N PHE A 142 -6.93 6.70 0.83
CA PHE A 142 -5.62 6.31 1.37
C PHE A 142 -4.63 7.44 1.13
N THR A 143 -4.01 7.90 2.19
CA THR A 143 -2.99 8.96 2.13
C THR A 143 -1.70 8.50 2.80
N VAL A 144 -0.62 8.62 2.08
CA VAL A 144 0.75 8.51 2.57
C VAL A 144 1.36 9.89 2.49
N GLU A 145 1.65 10.47 3.64
CA GLU A 145 2.19 11.82 3.69
C GLU A 145 3.65 11.88 3.22
N LYS A 146 4.05 13.05 2.76
CA LYS A 146 5.44 13.32 2.41
C LYS A 146 6.36 13.09 3.61
N GLY A 147 7.44 12.30 3.39
CA GLY A 147 8.36 11.90 4.46
C GLY A 147 7.94 10.68 5.27
N ALA A 148 6.82 10.05 4.95
CA ALA A 148 6.51 8.71 5.45
C ALA A 148 7.43 7.67 4.79
N ASN A 149 7.73 6.60 5.50
CA ASN A 149 8.50 5.47 4.98
C ASN A 149 7.56 4.27 4.77
N LEU A 150 6.94 4.22 3.60
CA LEU A 150 6.13 3.09 3.16
C LEU A 150 6.97 2.20 2.25
N GLN A 151 6.97 0.88 2.49
CA GLN A 151 7.56 -0.12 1.61
C GLN A 151 6.52 -1.16 1.23
N VAL A 152 6.33 -1.34 -0.08
CA VAL A 152 5.39 -2.31 -0.65
C VAL A 152 6.11 -3.12 -1.70
N GLU A 153 6.69 -4.24 -1.27
CA GLU A 153 7.66 -4.96 -2.08
C GLU A 153 7.38 -6.47 -2.11
N TYR A 154 7.81 -7.13 -3.20
CA TYR A 154 7.80 -8.60 -3.35
C TYR A 154 6.42 -9.24 -3.14
N ASN A 155 5.34 -8.55 -3.43
CA ASN A 155 4.01 -9.14 -3.37
C ASN A 155 3.72 -9.96 -4.65
N SER A 156 2.97 -11.06 -4.52
CA SER A 156 2.72 -11.99 -5.65
C SER A 156 1.58 -11.53 -6.57
N ASN A 157 1.09 -10.33 -6.37
CA ASN A 157 0.24 -9.57 -7.27
C ASN A 157 0.75 -8.12 -7.24
N CYS A 158 -0.09 -7.14 -7.54
CA CYS A 158 0.35 -5.75 -7.54
C CYS A 158 0.81 -5.28 -6.13
N GLY A 159 1.67 -4.27 -6.12
CA GLY A 159 2.04 -3.60 -4.88
C GLY A 159 0.84 -2.91 -4.25
N ILE A 160 0.26 -1.95 -4.98
CA ILE A 160 -0.93 -1.19 -4.56
C ILE A 160 -2.02 -1.33 -5.61
N GLN A 161 -3.24 -1.64 -5.18
CA GLN A 161 -4.45 -1.59 -5.97
C GLN A 161 -5.32 -0.44 -5.47
N ASN A 162 -5.63 0.50 -6.34
CA ASN A 162 -6.53 1.62 -6.08
C ASN A 162 -7.81 1.42 -6.91
N ASP A 163 -8.87 1.00 -6.25
CA ASP A 163 -10.12 0.59 -6.91
C ASP A 163 -10.91 1.77 -7.48
N GLU A 164 -11.93 1.44 -8.24
CA GLU A 164 -12.88 2.41 -8.79
C GLU A 164 -13.47 3.28 -7.67
N HIS A 165 -13.54 4.59 -7.91
CA HIS A 165 -13.99 5.60 -6.95
C HIS A 165 -13.09 5.82 -5.72
N ALA A 166 -12.01 5.06 -5.55
CA ALA A 166 -11.04 5.29 -4.50
C ALA A 166 -10.11 6.48 -4.81
N THR A 167 -9.55 7.04 -3.76
CA THR A 167 -8.54 8.10 -3.86
C THR A 167 -7.26 7.66 -3.17
N LEU A 168 -6.17 7.67 -3.92
CA LEU A 168 -4.82 7.38 -3.43
C LEU A 168 -3.99 8.66 -3.50
N ASN A 169 -3.52 9.14 -2.35
CA ASN A 169 -2.49 10.18 -2.25
C ASN A 169 -1.19 9.52 -1.81
N LEU A 170 -0.35 9.12 -2.75
CA LEU A 170 0.94 8.51 -2.48
C LEU A 170 2.01 9.59 -2.62
N LEU A 171 2.37 10.23 -1.50
CA LEU A 171 3.30 11.36 -1.49
C LEU A 171 4.71 10.97 -1.05
N ALA A 172 4.93 9.73 -0.66
CA ALA A 172 6.23 9.14 -0.35
C ALA A 172 6.12 7.61 -0.37
N GLY A 173 7.26 6.93 -0.39
CA GLY A 173 7.33 5.48 -0.24
C GLY A 173 7.91 4.76 -1.46
N SER A 174 8.17 3.49 -1.28
CA SER A 174 8.77 2.60 -2.26
C SER A 174 7.81 1.47 -2.62
N VAL A 175 7.51 1.31 -3.91
CA VAL A 175 6.67 0.25 -4.47
C VAL A 175 7.47 -0.45 -5.56
N ARG A 176 8.06 -1.60 -5.25
CA ARG A 176 9.00 -2.26 -6.16
C ARG A 176 9.00 -3.78 -6.00
N TYR A 177 9.52 -4.44 -7.03
CA TYR A 177 9.67 -5.91 -7.05
C TYR A 177 8.36 -6.69 -6.85
N ASN A 178 7.21 -6.09 -7.11
CA ASN A 178 5.93 -6.78 -7.08
C ASN A 178 5.67 -7.48 -8.41
N HIS A 179 4.95 -8.60 -8.38
CA HIS A 179 4.80 -9.45 -9.55
C HIS A 179 3.34 -9.80 -9.82
N ALA A 180 2.68 -9.01 -10.67
CA ALA A 180 1.28 -9.22 -11.02
C ALA A 180 1.10 -10.29 -12.11
N GLY A 181 0.22 -11.22 -11.86
CA GLY A 181 -0.19 -12.21 -12.86
C GLY A 181 -1.09 -11.65 -13.99
N SER A 182 -1.44 -10.36 -13.93
CA SER A 182 -2.32 -9.67 -14.89
C SER A 182 -1.72 -8.31 -15.26
N VAL A 183 -2.23 -7.24 -14.73
CA VAL A 183 -1.82 -5.86 -15.02
C VAL A 183 -1.33 -5.15 -13.76
N GLY A 184 -0.49 -4.11 -13.92
CA GLY A 184 -0.08 -3.23 -12.84
C GLY A 184 0.74 -3.91 -11.75
N GLY A 185 2.01 -4.23 -12.02
CA GLY A 185 2.87 -4.84 -11.02
C GLY A 185 3.08 -3.94 -9.80
N GLY A 186 3.41 -2.67 -10.01
CA GLY A 186 3.54 -1.70 -8.92
C GLY A 186 2.20 -1.15 -8.45
N LEU A 187 1.52 -0.44 -9.34
CA LEU A 187 0.24 0.21 -9.09
C LEU A 187 -0.81 -0.17 -10.13
N VAL A 188 -1.95 -0.67 -9.68
CA VAL A 188 -3.19 -0.71 -10.47
C VAL A 188 -4.06 0.45 -10.02
N ASN A 189 -4.31 1.42 -10.91
CA ASN A 189 -5.20 2.53 -10.62
C ASN A 189 -6.47 2.43 -11.46
N SER A 190 -7.60 2.28 -10.80
CA SER A 190 -8.94 2.35 -11.40
C SER A 190 -9.75 3.55 -10.89
N GLY A 191 -9.20 4.30 -9.93
CA GLY A 191 -9.81 5.48 -9.33
C GLY A 191 -9.03 6.75 -9.61
N THR A 192 -8.80 7.52 -8.57
CA THR A 192 -7.97 8.73 -8.62
C THR A 192 -6.68 8.50 -7.83
N ALA A 193 -5.53 8.74 -8.45
CA ALA A 193 -4.24 8.65 -7.79
C ALA A 193 -3.43 9.93 -7.97
N ILE A 194 -2.76 10.36 -6.91
CA ILE A 194 -1.76 11.42 -6.90
C ILE A 194 -0.44 10.81 -6.41
N LEU A 195 0.58 10.89 -7.22
CA LEU A 195 1.93 10.41 -6.92
C LEU A 195 2.89 11.59 -6.88
N SER A 196 3.61 11.77 -5.79
CA SER A 196 4.63 12.81 -5.71
C SER A 196 5.97 12.36 -6.29
N ASP A 197 6.86 13.30 -6.45
CA ASP A 197 8.25 13.08 -6.87
C ASP A 197 9.12 12.37 -5.82
N ASP A 198 8.63 12.17 -4.61
CA ASP A 198 9.30 11.40 -3.56
C ASP A 198 8.90 9.90 -3.54
N VAL A 199 8.16 9.44 -4.53
CA VAL A 199 7.74 8.03 -4.65
C VAL A 199 8.74 7.26 -5.50
N GLU A 200 9.25 6.16 -4.97
CA GLU A 200 10.05 5.19 -5.70
C GLU A 200 9.13 4.08 -6.24
N LEU A 201 8.89 4.05 -7.53
CA LEU A 201 8.02 3.08 -8.17
C LEU A 201 8.71 2.49 -9.41
N TYR A 202 9.37 1.35 -9.22
CA TYR A 202 10.19 0.73 -10.25
C TYR A 202 10.42 -0.77 -10.00
N ASN A 203 10.94 -1.47 -11.00
CA ASN A 203 11.24 -2.91 -10.94
C ASN A 203 10.06 -3.79 -10.54
N ASN A 204 8.86 -3.38 -10.87
CA ASN A 204 7.69 -4.24 -10.75
C ASN A 204 7.47 -5.00 -12.06
N HIS A 205 6.71 -6.06 -12.02
CA HIS A 205 6.39 -6.85 -13.19
C HIS A 205 4.90 -7.15 -13.30
N ALA A 206 4.36 -7.05 -14.50
CA ALA A 206 3.01 -7.48 -14.83
C ALA A 206 3.02 -8.35 -16.08
N ARG A 207 2.34 -9.50 -16.02
CA ARG A 207 2.34 -10.45 -17.14
C ARG A 207 1.73 -9.89 -18.42
N LEU A 208 0.76 -8.99 -18.33
CA LEU A 208 0.04 -8.47 -19.49
C LEU A 208 0.45 -7.05 -19.87
N SER A 209 0.40 -6.11 -18.93
CA SER A 209 0.74 -4.71 -19.20
C SER A 209 0.85 -3.87 -17.93
N GLY A 210 1.57 -2.74 -18.04
CA GLY A 210 1.74 -1.80 -16.94
C GLY A 210 2.59 -2.36 -15.82
N ASP A 211 3.83 -2.72 -16.13
CA ASP A 211 4.72 -3.31 -15.14
C ASP A 211 4.79 -2.51 -13.87
N ASP A 212 5.11 -1.25 -13.95
CA ASP A 212 5.13 -0.39 -12.80
C ASP A 212 3.77 0.27 -12.54
N ILE A 213 3.08 0.76 -13.58
CA ILE A 213 1.79 1.41 -13.44
C ILE A 213 0.82 0.94 -14.53
N TYR A 214 -0.34 0.49 -14.12
CA TYR A 214 -1.50 0.34 -14.97
C TYR A 214 -2.58 1.34 -14.54
N ASN A 215 -2.90 2.29 -15.42
CA ASN A 215 -4.01 3.22 -15.20
C ASN A 215 -5.20 2.80 -16.09
N ALA A 216 -6.27 2.37 -15.47
CA ALA A 216 -7.44 1.87 -16.17
C ALA A 216 -8.13 3.00 -16.97
N ASP A 217 -8.93 2.61 -17.98
CA ASP A 217 -9.71 3.57 -18.73
C ASP A 217 -10.71 4.31 -17.81
N GLY A 218 -10.73 5.63 -17.91
CA GLY A 218 -11.53 6.50 -17.04
C GLY A 218 -10.92 6.82 -15.68
N ALA A 219 -9.86 6.14 -15.26
CA ALA A 219 -9.14 6.47 -14.05
C ALA A 219 -8.25 7.71 -14.24
N THR A 220 -8.01 8.42 -13.16
CA THR A 220 -7.17 9.62 -13.17
C THR A 220 -5.90 9.39 -12.37
N ILE A 221 -4.76 9.71 -12.97
CA ILE A 221 -3.49 9.74 -12.28
C ILE A 221 -2.82 11.10 -12.47
N THR A 222 -2.26 11.66 -11.39
CA THR A 222 -1.53 12.93 -11.40
C THR A 222 -0.13 12.67 -10.82
N PHE A 223 0.87 13.17 -11.50
CA PHE A 223 2.26 12.97 -11.14
C PHE A 223 2.90 14.26 -10.63
N GLY A 224 3.60 14.15 -9.49
CA GLY A 224 4.41 15.21 -8.92
C GLY A 224 3.65 16.43 -8.41
N ASP A 225 4.40 17.34 -7.84
CA ASP A 225 3.95 18.69 -7.54
C ASP A 225 3.90 19.52 -8.81
N THR A 226 3.13 20.58 -8.78
CA THR A 226 2.91 21.48 -9.92
C THR A 226 4.21 21.90 -10.59
N GLY A 227 4.45 21.46 -11.81
CA GLY A 227 5.59 21.87 -12.64
C GLY A 227 6.86 21.03 -12.49
N LYS A 228 6.83 19.96 -11.72
CA LYS A 228 7.87 18.93 -11.72
C LYS A 228 7.38 17.71 -12.47
N GLY A 229 8.22 17.08 -13.14
CA GLY A 229 7.90 15.88 -13.86
C GLY A 229 8.71 14.71 -13.31
N TRP A 230 8.80 13.61 -14.01
CA TRP A 230 9.46 12.38 -13.62
C TRP A 230 10.61 12.07 -14.57
N ALA A 231 11.80 11.78 -14.10
CA ALA A 231 12.95 11.41 -14.90
C ALA A 231 13.51 10.07 -14.47
N LEU A 232 14.12 9.37 -15.39
CA LEU A 232 15.04 8.31 -15.05
C LEU A 232 16.23 8.90 -14.32
N ASP A 233 16.56 8.35 -13.14
CA ASP A 233 17.74 8.81 -12.41
C ASP A 233 19.01 8.53 -13.23
N GLY A 234 19.82 9.52 -13.38
CA GLY A 234 21.13 9.43 -14.02
C GLY A 234 21.24 9.77 -15.52
N GLU A 235 20.11 9.96 -16.21
CA GLU A 235 20.14 10.26 -17.65
C GLU A 235 19.36 11.52 -18.00
N PRO A 236 19.98 12.69 -17.92
CA PRO A 236 19.31 13.98 -18.05
C PRO A 236 18.62 14.26 -19.38
N ASP A 237 18.87 13.53 -20.41
CA ASP A 237 18.37 13.85 -21.76
C ASP A 237 17.26 12.90 -22.28
N CYS A 238 16.78 11.96 -21.47
CA CYS A 238 15.85 10.90 -21.90
C CYS A 238 14.43 10.99 -21.29
N TYR A 239 14.01 12.16 -20.96
CA TYR A 239 12.95 12.38 -19.99
C TYR A 239 11.57 12.56 -20.46
N ASP A 240 11.38 12.54 -21.73
CA ASP A 240 10.08 12.92 -22.26
C ASP A 240 9.02 11.83 -22.10
N PHE A 241 9.42 10.66 -21.64
CA PHE A 241 8.50 9.52 -21.69
C PHE A 241 8.70 8.56 -20.52
N ILE A 242 7.61 8.24 -19.86
CA ILE A 242 7.47 7.02 -19.09
C ILE A 242 7.32 5.87 -20.09
N THR A 243 8.29 5.62 -20.90
CA THR A 243 8.23 4.52 -21.86
C THR A 243 9.09 3.39 -21.38
N GLY A 244 8.42 2.29 -21.03
CA GLY A 244 9.03 0.98 -21.05
C GLY A 244 10.42 0.91 -20.45
N TRP A 245 10.53 1.29 -19.23
CA TRP A 245 11.82 1.29 -18.55
C TRP A 245 12.44 -0.06 -18.49
N TYR A 246 11.63 -1.09 -18.53
CA TYR A 246 12.05 -2.44 -18.30
C TYR A 246 11.41 -3.39 -19.28
N ASP A 247 12.19 -4.26 -19.84
CA ASP A 247 11.70 -5.45 -20.50
C ASP A 247 11.38 -6.51 -19.44
N ASP A 248 10.14 -6.89 -19.35
CA ASP A 248 9.64 -7.70 -18.27
C ASP A 248 9.63 -9.20 -18.53
N TYR A 249 10.09 -9.63 -19.66
CA TYR A 249 10.11 -11.05 -19.98
C TYR A 249 11.24 -11.82 -19.31
N GLU A 250 12.15 -11.12 -18.66
CA GLU A 250 13.34 -11.73 -18.09
C GLU A 250 13.47 -11.45 -16.61
N THR A 251 14.22 -12.30 -15.93
CA THR A 251 14.56 -12.13 -14.53
C THR A 251 15.46 -10.92 -14.28
N THR A 252 16.13 -10.45 -15.32
CA THR A 252 16.95 -9.24 -15.30
C THR A 252 16.18 -8.11 -15.94
N ARG A 253 16.01 -7.04 -15.24
CA ARG A 253 15.37 -5.84 -15.72
C ARG A 253 16.36 -4.95 -16.44
N TRP A 254 15.93 -4.40 -17.57
CA TRP A 254 16.72 -3.51 -18.38
C TRP A 254 16.03 -2.17 -18.49
N ASN A 255 16.77 -1.09 -18.39
CA ASN A 255 16.24 0.23 -18.70
C ASN A 255 16.11 0.41 -20.23
N ALA A 256 15.53 1.53 -20.65
CA ALA A 256 15.38 1.86 -22.07
C ALA A 256 16.71 1.95 -22.83
N HIS A 257 17.85 1.99 -22.17
CA HIS A 257 19.19 2.04 -22.74
C HIS A 257 19.89 0.68 -22.79
N GLY A 258 19.27 -0.37 -22.26
CA GLY A 258 19.85 -1.71 -22.23
C GLY A 258 20.78 -1.97 -21.06
N ASP A 259 20.76 -1.12 -20.05
CA ASP A 259 21.50 -1.34 -18.82
C ASP A 259 20.65 -2.10 -17.79
N GLU A 260 21.29 -2.95 -16.99
CA GLU A 260 20.61 -3.66 -15.93
C GLU A 260 19.97 -2.66 -14.95
N ALA A 261 18.66 -2.80 -14.77
CA ALA A 261 17.92 -1.78 -14.09
C ALA A 261 17.92 -1.98 -12.59
N ASP A 262 18.74 -1.26 -11.94
CA ASP A 262 18.59 -0.88 -10.54
C ASP A 262 18.33 0.63 -10.44
N LEU A 263 17.64 1.14 -11.44
CA LEU A 263 17.46 2.57 -11.60
C LEU A 263 16.29 3.06 -10.77
N HIS A 264 16.59 3.98 -9.89
CA HIS A 264 15.59 4.85 -9.32
C HIS A 264 14.97 5.68 -10.41
N MET A 265 13.67 5.59 -10.52
CA MET A 265 12.97 6.57 -11.29
C MET A 265 12.47 7.70 -10.41
N VAL A 266 13.00 8.85 -10.67
CA VAL A 266 12.38 10.10 -10.29
C VAL A 266 11.56 10.55 -11.48
N LEU A 267 10.27 10.42 -11.40
CA LEU A 267 9.38 10.87 -12.46
C LEU A 267 9.39 12.39 -12.54
N VAL A 268 9.86 12.93 -13.64
CA VAL A 268 9.79 14.33 -13.99
C VAL A 268 8.85 14.50 -15.18
N ALA A 269 7.56 14.51 -15.05
CA ALA A 269 6.67 14.79 -16.15
C ALA A 269 5.97 16.12 -15.96
N PRO A 270 5.57 16.78 -17.03
CA PRO A 270 4.64 17.87 -16.88
C PRO A 270 3.41 17.36 -16.15
N VAL A 271 3.07 18.02 -15.07
CA VAL A 271 1.97 17.64 -14.20
C VAL A 271 0.67 17.87 -14.96
N ASN A 272 0.19 16.83 -15.60
CA ASN A 272 -1.15 16.80 -16.14
C ASN A 272 -1.86 15.58 -15.58
N SER A 273 -3.09 15.79 -15.16
CA SER A 273 -3.96 14.66 -14.84
C SER A 273 -4.11 13.82 -16.10
N TYR A 274 -3.76 12.57 -16.01
CA TYR A 274 -3.92 11.62 -17.10
C TYR A 274 -5.17 10.78 -16.85
N THR A 275 -6.08 10.81 -17.82
CA THR A 275 -7.26 9.96 -17.84
C THR A 275 -7.18 9.06 -19.05
N GLY A 276 -6.98 7.77 -18.84
CA GLY A 276 -6.90 6.79 -19.91
C GLY A 276 -5.98 5.62 -19.56
N PRO A 277 -5.94 4.58 -20.39
CA PRO A 277 -5.07 3.45 -20.16
C PRO A 277 -3.60 3.88 -20.26
N LEU A 278 -2.87 3.76 -19.18
CA LEU A 278 -1.42 3.89 -19.14
C LEU A 278 -0.85 2.49 -19.01
N SER A 279 -0.36 1.98 -20.12
CA SER A 279 0.36 0.71 -20.18
C SER A 279 1.80 1.03 -20.56
N LEU A 280 2.68 0.76 -19.65
CA LEU A 280 4.12 0.85 -19.88
C LEU A 280 4.61 -0.57 -20.16
N LYS A 281 5.16 -0.79 -21.34
CA LYS A 281 5.87 -2.01 -21.69
C LYS A 281 7.34 -1.76 -21.54
#